data_c1c33428677066821a5eb83d76b14068
#
_entry.id   c1c33428677066821a5eb83d76b14068
#
_cell.length_a   1.000
_cell.length_b   1.000
_cell.length_c   1.000
_cell.angle_alpha   90.00
_cell.angle_beta   90.00
_cell.angle_gamma   90.00
#
_symmetry.space_group_name_H-M   'P 1'
#
loop_
_entity.id
_entity.type
_entity.pdbx_description
1 polymer ?
#
loop_
_entity_poly.entity_id
_entity_poly.type
_entity_poly.pdbx_seq_one_letter_code
_entity_poly.pdbx_strand_id
1 'polypeptide(L)'
;MGRAIIDRVTRLTFVLACLLVPVWGGATTLKDVKIGIHVIDFVTNAPSGRAGIAIVYDARIKESVEDAQLILESLSSPSLHLAASLKAALVDIRDLDEASALRAVIVADRMKPHYDSLAEFGRRTRTLVLSSDLDCARAGKCTVGIASNPRVEVIVSSQQAQASGIQFSEAFRMMVTEY
;
A
#
# COMPACT_ATOMS: atom_id res chain seq x y z
N MET A 1 52.88 36.01 47.60
CA MET A 1 52.89 36.29 46.15
C MET A 1 52.77 34.94 45.46
N GLY A 2 51.56 34.51 45.02
CA GLY A 2 51.30 33.26 44.33
C GLY A 2 50.02 33.41 43.53
N ARG A 3 50.13 33.52 42.25
CA ARG A 3 49.02 33.65 41.34
C ARG A 3 48.45 32.28 41.02
N ALA A 4 47.19 32.09 41.34
CA ALA A 4 46.41 30.94 40.92
C ALA A 4 46.12 31.03 39.44
N ILE A 5 46.49 29.99 38.71
CA ILE A 5 46.14 29.79 37.29
C ILE A 5 44.86 28.98 37.33
N ILE A 6 43.76 29.58 36.88
CA ILE A 6 42.45 28.93 36.75
C ILE A 6 42.45 28.25 35.39
N ASP A 7 42.55 26.94 35.43
CA ASP A 7 42.34 26.06 34.27
C ASP A 7 40.84 25.99 33.96
N ARG A 8 40.45 26.65 32.90
CA ARG A 8 39.11 26.53 32.32
C ARG A 8 39.06 25.27 31.45
N VAL A 9 38.68 24.18 32.04
CA VAL A 9 38.29 22.99 31.25
C VAL A 9 36.94 23.30 30.62
N THR A 10 36.97 23.72 29.37
CA THR A 10 35.76 23.88 28.54
C THR A 10 35.27 22.49 28.17
N ARG A 11 34.25 22.02 28.90
CA ARG A 11 33.53 20.83 28.53
C ARG A 11 32.73 21.10 27.26
N LEU A 12 33.27 20.65 26.15
CA LEU A 12 32.57 20.61 24.88
C LEU A 12 31.52 19.49 24.95
N THR A 13 30.30 19.84 25.36
CA THR A 13 29.16 18.95 25.30
C THR A 13 28.74 18.79 23.85
N PHE A 14 29.20 17.74 23.22
CA PHE A 14 28.71 17.31 21.91
C PHE A 14 27.26 16.81 22.09
N VAL A 15 26.30 17.70 21.89
CA VAL A 15 24.90 17.33 21.77
C VAL A 15 24.74 16.62 20.43
N LEU A 16 24.79 15.28 20.49
CA LEU A 16 24.43 14.42 19.37
C LEU A 16 22.91 14.56 19.16
N ALA A 17 22.53 15.54 18.34
CA ALA A 17 21.17 15.67 17.86
C ALA A 17 20.88 14.46 16.96
N CYS A 18 20.30 13.40 17.54
CA CYS A 18 19.66 12.35 16.77
C CYS A 18 18.56 13.00 15.94
N LEU A 19 18.86 13.28 14.68
CA LEU A 19 17.88 13.58 13.65
C LEU A 19 16.97 12.33 13.52
N LEU A 20 15.89 12.32 14.28
CA LEU A 20 14.75 11.45 14.04
C LEU A 20 14.17 11.86 12.68
N VAL A 21 14.71 11.27 11.62
CA VAL A 21 14.09 11.33 10.31
C VAL A 21 12.78 10.55 10.46
N PRO A 22 11.61 11.19 10.35
CA PRO A 22 10.37 10.43 10.33
C PRO A 22 10.44 9.50 9.14
N VAL A 23 10.46 8.20 9.41
CA VAL A 23 10.25 7.17 8.38
C VAL A 23 8.80 7.34 7.95
N TRP A 24 8.60 8.00 6.85
CA TRP A 24 7.31 8.19 6.21
C TRP A 24 6.91 6.86 5.52
N GLY A 25 6.62 5.84 6.32
CA GLY A 25 5.77 4.75 5.93
C GLY A 25 4.36 5.18 6.31
N GLY A 26 3.61 5.71 5.38
CA GLY A 26 2.28 6.22 5.67
C GLY A 26 1.30 5.06 5.75
N ALA A 27 0.63 4.91 6.91
CA ALA A 27 -0.55 4.06 7.02
C ALA A 27 -1.57 4.44 5.93
N THR A 28 -2.30 3.47 5.45
CA THR A 28 -3.31 3.65 4.40
C THR A 28 -4.43 4.56 4.90
N THR A 29 -4.72 5.62 4.16
CA THR A 29 -5.78 6.56 4.53
C THR A 29 -7.13 6.14 3.96
N LEU A 30 -8.23 6.60 4.57
CA LEU A 30 -9.58 6.43 3.99
C LEU A 30 -9.65 6.96 2.54
N LYS A 31 -8.90 8.02 2.24
CA LYS A 31 -8.88 8.59 0.88
C LYS A 31 -8.18 7.66 -0.10
N ASP A 32 -7.09 6.99 0.31
CA ASP A 32 -6.41 5.99 -0.51
C ASP A 32 -7.33 4.81 -0.82
N VAL A 33 -8.05 4.33 0.20
CA VAL A 33 -9.04 3.25 0.05
C VAL A 33 -10.14 3.66 -0.94
N LYS A 34 -10.68 4.88 -0.82
CA LYS A 34 -11.70 5.40 -1.76
C LYS A 34 -11.19 5.43 -3.20
N ILE A 35 -9.98 5.93 -3.42
CA ILE A 35 -9.37 5.95 -4.75
C ILE A 35 -9.18 4.52 -5.25
N GLY A 36 -8.69 3.60 -4.40
CA GLY A 36 -8.47 2.20 -4.75
C GLY A 36 -9.74 1.49 -5.23
N ILE A 37 -10.88 1.74 -4.58
CA ILE A 37 -12.16 1.19 -5.04
C ILE A 37 -12.53 1.70 -6.42
N HIS A 38 -12.38 3.00 -6.68
CA HIS A 38 -12.63 3.53 -8.02
C HIS A 38 -11.67 2.98 -9.07
N VAL A 39 -10.41 2.70 -8.71
CA VAL A 39 -9.45 2.05 -9.62
C VAL A 39 -9.95 0.68 -10.07
N ILE A 40 -10.58 -0.09 -9.17
CA ILE A 40 -11.16 -1.41 -9.49
C ILE A 40 -12.22 -1.30 -10.61
N ASP A 41 -13.00 -0.21 -10.62
CA ASP A 41 -14.05 -0.01 -11.62
C ASP A 41 -13.50 0.33 -13.01
N PHE A 42 -12.26 0.81 -13.09
CA PHE A 42 -11.58 1.10 -14.37
C PHE A 42 -10.94 -0.12 -15.03
N VAL A 43 -10.93 -1.28 -14.36
CA VAL A 43 -10.44 -2.54 -14.97
C VAL A 43 -11.48 -3.06 -15.96
N THR A 44 -11.10 -3.12 -17.25
CA THR A 44 -12.03 -3.45 -18.36
C THR A 44 -12.20 -4.93 -18.58
N ASN A 45 -11.21 -5.74 -18.20
CA ASN A 45 -11.17 -7.18 -18.46
C ASN A 45 -11.20 -8.03 -17.18
N ALA A 46 -11.83 -7.53 -16.12
CA ALA A 46 -11.97 -8.28 -14.88
C ALA A 46 -12.75 -9.59 -15.11
N PRO A 47 -12.24 -10.73 -14.64
CA PRO A 47 -12.93 -12.00 -14.79
C PRO A 47 -14.31 -11.97 -14.12
N SER A 48 -15.33 -12.52 -14.80
CA SER A 48 -16.69 -12.61 -14.28
C SER A 48 -16.75 -13.46 -13.00
N GLY A 49 -17.69 -13.13 -12.10
CA GLY A 49 -17.92 -13.89 -10.88
C GLY A 49 -16.93 -13.65 -9.75
N ARG A 50 -15.95 -12.78 -9.92
CA ARG A 50 -15.04 -12.38 -8.85
C ARG A 50 -15.61 -11.19 -8.10
N ALA A 51 -15.83 -11.38 -6.80
CA ALA A 51 -16.42 -10.37 -5.92
C ALA A 51 -15.58 -10.11 -4.65
N GLY A 52 -14.52 -10.89 -4.42
CA GLY A 52 -13.68 -10.76 -3.23
C GLY A 52 -12.69 -9.61 -3.33
N ILE A 53 -12.54 -8.87 -2.24
CA ILE A 53 -11.42 -7.96 -1.99
C ILE A 53 -10.67 -8.53 -0.79
N ALA A 54 -9.44 -8.99 -0.99
CA ALA A 54 -8.58 -9.40 0.10
C ALA A 54 -7.77 -8.19 0.60
N ILE A 55 -7.81 -7.94 1.90
CA ILE A 55 -6.92 -7.01 2.58
C ILE A 55 -5.79 -7.85 3.14
N VAL A 56 -4.62 -7.77 2.50
CA VAL A 56 -3.48 -8.65 2.83
C VAL A 56 -2.54 -7.96 3.79
N TYR A 57 -2.21 -8.66 4.87
CA TYR A 57 -1.39 -8.17 5.96
C TYR A 57 -0.44 -9.27 6.49
N ASP A 58 0.54 -8.90 7.30
CA ASP A 58 1.38 -9.85 8.06
C ASP A 58 0.97 -9.83 9.54
N ALA A 59 0.36 -10.92 10.02
CA ALA A 59 -0.11 -11.03 11.40
C ALA A 59 1.01 -10.93 12.46
N ARG A 60 2.28 -11.05 12.06
CA ARG A 60 3.45 -10.88 12.93
C ARG A 60 3.87 -9.42 13.10
N ILE A 61 3.33 -8.52 12.31
CA ILE A 61 3.65 -7.09 12.30
C ILE A 61 2.42 -6.32 12.77
N LYS A 62 2.51 -5.76 13.98
CA LYS A 62 1.38 -5.07 14.62
C LYS A 62 0.82 -3.94 13.76
N GLU A 63 1.69 -3.11 13.18
CA GLU A 63 1.30 -2.00 12.33
C GLU A 63 0.56 -2.47 11.06
N SER A 64 0.96 -3.63 10.51
CA SER A 64 0.28 -4.23 9.36
C SER A 64 -1.13 -4.69 9.71
N VAL A 65 -1.31 -5.29 10.90
CA VAL A 65 -2.62 -5.71 11.41
C VAL A 65 -3.53 -4.51 11.63
N GLU A 66 -3.01 -3.47 12.30
CA GLU A 66 -3.77 -2.25 12.59
C GLU A 66 -4.22 -1.55 11.30
N ASP A 67 -3.31 -1.41 10.33
CA ASP A 67 -3.64 -0.81 9.03
C ASP A 67 -4.69 -1.64 8.26
N ALA A 68 -4.56 -2.97 8.26
CA ALA A 68 -5.53 -3.84 7.62
C ALA A 68 -6.94 -3.72 8.22
N GLN A 69 -7.04 -3.57 9.54
CA GLN A 69 -8.31 -3.34 10.23
C GLN A 69 -8.92 -1.99 9.84
N LEU A 70 -8.13 -0.92 9.79
CA LEU A 70 -8.56 0.40 9.35
C LEU A 70 -9.06 0.39 7.90
N ILE A 71 -8.39 -0.37 7.01
CA ILE A 71 -8.83 -0.56 5.63
C ILE A 71 -10.19 -1.26 5.61
N LEU A 72 -10.37 -2.34 6.38
CA LEU A 72 -11.63 -3.09 6.43
C LEU A 72 -12.79 -2.23 6.97
N GLU A 73 -12.55 -1.47 8.03
CA GLU A 73 -13.52 -0.52 8.58
C GLU A 73 -13.88 0.55 7.54
N SER A 74 -12.88 1.06 6.82
CA SER A 74 -13.08 2.03 5.74
C SER A 74 -13.97 1.47 4.64
N LEU A 75 -13.75 0.22 4.22
CA LEU A 75 -14.55 -0.47 3.20
C LEU A 75 -15.99 -0.76 3.67
N SER A 76 -16.17 -0.93 4.97
CA SER A 76 -17.49 -1.15 5.59
C SER A 76 -18.28 0.13 5.82
N SER A 77 -17.66 1.30 5.61
CA SER A 77 -18.30 2.60 5.84
C SER A 77 -19.41 2.89 4.82
N PRO A 78 -20.60 3.34 5.26
CA PRO A 78 -21.67 3.77 4.36
C PRO A 78 -21.27 4.89 3.41
N SER A 79 -20.24 5.66 3.73
CA SER A 79 -19.72 6.74 2.88
C SER A 79 -18.93 6.23 1.67
N LEU A 80 -18.51 4.97 1.72
CA LEU A 80 -17.84 4.29 0.63
C LEU A 80 -18.88 3.38 -0.06
N HIS A 81 -19.53 3.83 -1.09
CA HIS A 81 -20.52 3.05 -1.83
C HIS A 81 -19.84 1.86 -2.52
N LEU A 82 -19.40 0.88 -1.70
CA LEU A 82 -18.92 -0.38 -2.23
C LEU A 82 -20.07 -1.05 -2.99
N ALA A 83 -19.83 -1.47 -4.23
CA ALA A 83 -20.86 -2.21 -4.97
C ALA A 83 -21.35 -3.39 -4.10
N ALA A 84 -22.66 -3.56 -3.96
CA ALA A 84 -23.26 -4.57 -3.09
C ALA A 84 -22.78 -6.01 -3.36
N SER A 85 -22.18 -6.24 -4.52
CA SER A 85 -21.57 -7.51 -4.91
C SER A 85 -20.15 -7.74 -4.38
N LEU A 86 -19.45 -6.70 -3.92
CA LEU A 86 -18.07 -6.81 -3.44
C LEU A 86 -18.04 -7.14 -1.94
N LYS A 87 -17.18 -8.08 -1.56
CA LYS A 87 -17.00 -8.53 -0.18
C LYS A 87 -15.53 -8.38 0.19
N ALA A 88 -15.26 -7.60 1.23
CA ALA A 88 -13.91 -7.43 1.76
C ALA A 88 -13.65 -8.41 2.92
N ALA A 89 -12.44 -8.96 2.99
CA ALA A 89 -11.98 -9.81 4.07
C ALA A 89 -10.49 -9.61 4.35
N LEU A 90 -10.10 -9.78 5.62
CA LEU A 90 -8.70 -9.83 6.04
C LEU A 90 -8.09 -11.18 5.63
N VAL A 91 -6.90 -11.16 5.06
CA VAL A 91 -6.16 -12.36 4.65
C VAL A 91 -4.70 -12.21 5.11
N ASP A 92 -4.23 -13.13 5.96
CA ASP A 92 -2.80 -13.18 6.29
C ASP A 92 -1.99 -13.54 5.03
N ILE A 93 -0.83 -12.95 4.87
CA ILE A 93 0.04 -13.20 3.71
C ILE A 93 0.37 -14.70 3.54
N ARG A 94 0.39 -15.46 4.63
CA ARG A 94 0.67 -16.90 4.62
C ARG A 94 -0.46 -17.72 4.02
N ASP A 95 -1.69 -17.19 4.08
CA ASP A 95 -2.90 -17.85 3.60
C ASP A 95 -3.36 -17.29 2.24
N LEU A 96 -2.58 -16.36 1.66
CA LEU A 96 -2.94 -15.67 0.42
C LEU A 96 -3.18 -16.66 -0.74
N ASP A 97 -2.43 -17.74 -0.81
CA ASP A 97 -2.53 -18.74 -1.87
C ASP A 97 -3.84 -19.54 -1.83
N GLU A 98 -4.48 -19.59 -0.67
CA GLU A 98 -5.80 -20.25 -0.50
C GLU A 98 -6.96 -19.33 -0.91
N ALA A 99 -6.71 -18.04 -1.01
CA ALA A 99 -7.72 -17.06 -1.38
C ALA A 99 -8.11 -17.19 -2.85
N SER A 100 -9.39 -17.30 -3.11
CA SER A 100 -9.96 -17.49 -4.45
C SER A 100 -11.03 -16.47 -4.78
N ALA A 101 -11.38 -16.38 -6.06
CA ALA A 101 -12.42 -15.47 -6.57
C ALA A 101 -12.19 -13.99 -6.21
N LEU A 102 -10.95 -13.58 -6.06
CA LEU A 102 -10.58 -12.21 -5.76
C LEU A 102 -10.64 -11.33 -7.02
N ARG A 103 -11.27 -10.17 -6.89
CA ARG A 103 -11.24 -9.08 -7.86
C ARG A 103 -10.03 -8.19 -7.64
N ALA A 104 -9.68 -7.96 -6.37
CA ALA A 104 -8.53 -7.15 -6.01
C ALA A 104 -7.92 -7.61 -4.68
N VAL A 105 -6.65 -7.27 -4.51
CA VAL A 105 -5.90 -7.32 -3.26
C VAL A 105 -5.55 -5.88 -2.88
N ILE A 106 -5.83 -5.49 -1.65
CA ILE A 106 -5.36 -4.25 -1.03
C ILE A 106 -4.27 -4.65 -0.03
N VAL A 107 -3.10 -4.09 -0.19
CA VAL A 107 -1.92 -4.41 0.61
C VAL A 107 -1.83 -3.42 1.77
N ALA A 108 -1.84 -3.94 3.00
CA ALA A 108 -1.64 -3.15 4.22
C ALA A 108 -0.22 -2.58 4.33
N ASP A 109 0.01 -1.72 5.32
CA ASP A 109 1.35 -1.18 5.59
C ASP A 109 2.35 -2.28 5.99
N ARG A 110 3.65 -1.96 5.91
CA ARG A 110 4.78 -2.86 6.29
C ARG A 110 4.90 -4.16 5.48
N MET A 111 4.27 -4.25 4.33
CA MET A 111 4.30 -5.45 3.49
C MET A 111 5.47 -5.53 2.51
N LYS A 112 6.43 -4.61 2.57
CA LYS A 112 7.59 -4.56 1.66
C LYS A 112 8.37 -5.89 1.56
N PRO A 113 8.58 -6.66 2.64
CA PRO A 113 9.26 -7.97 2.55
C PRO A 113 8.49 -9.02 1.72
N HIS A 114 7.21 -8.80 1.46
CA HIS A 114 6.31 -9.72 0.77
C HIS A 114 5.93 -9.29 -0.65
N TYR A 115 6.54 -8.22 -1.16
CA TYR A 115 6.18 -7.67 -2.48
C TYR A 115 6.37 -8.68 -3.61
N ASP A 116 7.38 -9.54 -3.54
CA ASP A 116 7.60 -10.58 -4.56
C ASP A 116 6.46 -11.61 -4.56
N SER A 117 6.02 -12.05 -3.40
CA SER A 117 4.89 -12.99 -3.25
C SER A 117 3.59 -12.37 -3.74
N LEU A 118 3.35 -11.08 -3.42
CA LEU A 118 2.17 -10.34 -3.89
C LEU A 118 2.17 -10.18 -5.42
N ALA A 119 3.33 -9.86 -6.01
CA ALA A 119 3.48 -9.75 -7.45
C ALA A 119 3.21 -11.09 -8.15
N GLU A 120 3.76 -12.18 -7.62
CA GLU A 120 3.56 -13.52 -8.15
C GLU A 120 2.09 -13.96 -8.05
N PHE A 121 1.46 -13.72 -6.90
CA PHE A 121 0.04 -13.97 -6.72
C PHE A 121 -0.81 -13.22 -7.75
N GLY A 122 -0.54 -11.90 -7.93
CA GLY A 122 -1.25 -11.09 -8.93
C GLY A 122 -1.12 -11.64 -10.35
N ARG A 123 0.10 -12.07 -10.74
CA ARG A 123 0.36 -12.68 -12.06
C ARG A 123 -0.37 -13.99 -12.23
N ARG A 124 -0.24 -14.90 -11.28
CA ARG A 124 -0.79 -16.25 -11.36
C ARG A 124 -2.31 -16.26 -11.36
N THR A 125 -2.92 -15.39 -10.56
CA THR A 125 -4.38 -15.33 -10.38
C THR A 125 -5.07 -14.28 -11.23
N ARG A 126 -4.32 -13.45 -11.96
CA ARG A 126 -4.84 -12.30 -12.70
C ARG A 126 -5.67 -11.38 -11.80
N THR A 127 -5.12 -11.07 -10.64
CA THR A 127 -5.78 -10.24 -9.63
C THR A 127 -5.07 -8.88 -9.54
N LEU A 128 -5.87 -7.81 -9.49
CA LEU A 128 -5.38 -6.46 -9.28
C LEU A 128 -4.77 -6.33 -7.89
N VAL A 129 -3.53 -5.85 -7.80
CA VAL A 129 -2.83 -5.60 -6.52
C VAL A 129 -2.66 -4.11 -6.32
N LEU A 130 -3.25 -3.57 -5.25
CA LEU A 130 -3.25 -2.17 -4.87
C LEU A 130 -2.44 -1.98 -3.59
N SER A 131 -1.61 -0.93 -3.51
CA SER A 131 -0.86 -0.58 -2.31
C SER A 131 -0.88 0.94 -2.08
N SER A 132 -0.87 1.37 -0.82
CA SER A 132 -0.62 2.77 -0.46
C SER A 132 0.87 3.14 -0.55
N ASP A 133 1.77 2.15 -0.62
CA ASP A 133 3.19 2.38 -0.89
C ASP A 133 3.43 2.47 -2.41
N LEU A 134 3.72 3.68 -2.90
CA LEU A 134 4.01 3.93 -4.31
C LEU A 134 5.23 3.15 -4.80
N ASP A 135 6.20 2.86 -3.91
CA ASP A 135 7.41 2.12 -4.29
C ASP A 135 7.10 0.69 -4.68
N CYS A 136 6.02 0.09 -4.17
CA CYS A 136 5.54 -1.22 -4.62
C CYS A 136 5.22 -1.21 -6.13
N ALA A 137 4.51 -0.20 -6.60
CA ALA A 137 4.16 -0.07 -8.03
C ALA A 137 5.38 0.31 -8.87
N ARG A 138 6.21 1.25 -8.40
CA ARG A 138 7.46 1.65 -9.10
C ARG A 138 8.42 0.48 -9.28
N ALA A 139 8.48 -0.42 -8.31
CA ALA A 139 9.29 -1.63 -8.38
C ALA A 139 8.66 -2.77 -9.21
N GLY A 140 7.49 -2.57 -9.81
CA GLY A 140 6.79 -3.61 -10.58
C GLY A 140 6.24 -4.76 -9.72
N LYS A 141 5.95 -4.49 -8.44
CA LYS A 141 5.49 -5.52 -7.49
C LYS A 141 3.99 -5.43 -7.20
N CYS A 142 3.43 -4.23 -7.23
CA CYS A 142 2.00 -3.99 -7.22
C CYS A 142 1.54 -3.46 -8.57
N THR A 143 0.29 -3.71 -8.93
CA THR A 143 -0.28 -3.20 -10.19
C THR A 143 -0.50 -1.70 -10.09
N VAL A 144 -0.98 -1.21 -8.93
CA VAL A 144 -1.25 0.20 -8.70
C VAL A 144 -0.76 0.62 -7.32
N GLY A 145 -0.07 1.75 -7.28
CA GLY A 145 0.28 2.48 -6.08
C GLY A 145 -0.59 3.73 -5.93
N ILE A 146 -1.07 4.01 -4.72
CA ILE A 146 -1.98 5.11 -4.43
C ILE A 146 -1.48 5.85 -3.21
N ALA A 147 -1.23 7.15 -3.32
CA ALA A 147 -1.00 8.02 -2.18
C ALA A 147 -1.91 9.25 -2.31
N SER A 148 -2.46 9.73 -1.19
CA SER A 148 -3.32 10.90 -1.18
C SER A 148 -2.79 12.06 -0.36
N ASN A 149 -1.63 11.91 0.26
CA ASN A 149 -0.96 12.92 1.08
C ASN A 149 0.51 13.07 0.66
N PRO A 150 1.04 14.29 0.45
CA PRO A 150 0.35 15.60 0.53
C PRO A 150 -0.55 15.91 -0.67
N ARG A 151 -0.43 15.16 -1.75
CA ARG A 151 -1.27 15.26 -2.96
C ARG A 151 -1.70 13.88 -3.42
N VAL A 152 -2.76 13.84 -4.20
CA VAL A 152 -3.18 12.59 -4.82
C VAL A 152 -2.18 12.22 -5.92
N GLU A 153 -1.63 11.02 -5.81
CA GLU A 153 -0.77 10.39 -6.81
C GLU A 153 -1.24 8.94 -7.01
N VAL A 154 -1.49 8.58 -8.25
CA VAL A 154 -1.84 7.21 -8.64
C VAL A 154 -0.83 6.77 -9.70
N ILE A 155 -0.15 5.68 -9.40
CA ILE A 155 0.88 5.09 -10.26
C ILE A 155 0.41 3.73 -10.70
N VAL A 156 0.52 3.46 -12.00
CA VAL A 156 0.29 2.13 -12.59
C VAL A 156 1.63 1.54 -13.02
N SER A 157 1.93 0.35 -12.54
CA SER A 157 3.04 -0.43 -13.07
C SER A 157 2.61 -1.12 -14.37
N SER A 158 3.06 -0.60 -15.52
CA SER A 158 2.78 -1.20 -16.83
C SER A 158 3.31 -2.64 -16.91
N GLN A 159 4.49 -2.89 -16.32
CA GLN A 159 5.09 -4.23 -16.25
C GLN A 159 4.19 -5.20 -15.48
N GLN A 160 3.75 -4.84 -14.28
CA GLN A 160 2.93 -5.74 -13.44
C GLN A 160 1.51 -5.88 -13.99
N ALA A 161 0.93 -4.81 -14.54
CA ALA A 161 -0.38 -4.87 -15.20
C ALA A 161 -0.36 -5.85 -16.38
N GLN A 162 0.64 -5.75 -17.26
CA GLN A 162 0.81 -6.65 -18.38
C GLN A 162 1.04 -8.10 -17.93
N ALA A 163 1.92 -8.31 -16.96
CA ALA A 163 2.24 -9.64 -16.44
C ALA A 163 1.04 -10.31 -15.76
N SER A 164 0.17 -9.53 -15.12
CA SER A 164 -1.07 -10.00 -14.48
C SER A 164 -2.26 -10.04 -15.47
N GLY A 165 -2.07 -9.58 -16.72
CA GLY A 165 -3.14 -9.50 -17.70
C GLY A 165 -4.24 -8.51 -17.33
N ILE A 166 -3.95 -7.48 -16.54
CA ILE A 166 -4.89 -6.44 -16.15
C ILE A 166 -4.91 -5.34 -17.22
N GLN A 167 -6.10 -4.96 -17.65
CA GLN A 167 -6.30 -3.88 -18.59
C GLN A 167 -7.17 -2.78 -17.98
N PHE A 168 -6.70 -1.55 -18.09
CA PHE A 168 -7.44 -0.37 -17.66
C PHE A 168 -8.08 0.35 -18.84
N SER A 169 -9.16 1.08 -18.56
CA SER A 169 -9.77 1.95 -19.56
C SER A 169 -8.79 3.05 -19.99
N GLU A 170 -8.90 3.50 -21.24
CA GLU A 170 -8.05 4.56 -21.77
C GLU A 170 -8.22 5.87 -21.00
N ALA A 171 -9.44 6.18 -20.59
CA ALA A 171 -9.73 7.36 -19.78
C ALA A 171 -8.96 7.35 -18.44
N PHE A 172 -8.84 6.19 -17.79
CA PHE A 172 -8.06 6.06 -16.58
C PHE A 172 -6.55 6.22 -16.83
N ARG A 173 -6.03 5.60 -17.87
CA ARG A 173 -4.62 5.67 -18.24
C ARG A 173 -4.14 7.10 -18.52
N MET A 174 -5.02 7.97 -19.06
CA MET A 174 -4.72 9.38 -19.26
C MET A 174 -4.65 10.20 -17.95
N MET A 175 -5.21 9.69 -16.85
CA MET A 175 -5.27 10.40 -15.55
C MET A 175 -4.16 10.00 -14.58
N VAL A 176 -3.42 8.93 -14.88
CA VAL A 176 -2.44 8.34 -13.96
C VAL A 176 -1.02 8.41 -14.54
N THR A 177 -0.03 8.15 -13.68
CA THR A 177 1.35 8.00 -14.13
C THR A 177 1.64 6.51 -14.36
N GLU A 178 2.08 6.15 -15.57
CA GLU A 178 2.52 4.80 -15.90
C GLU A 178 4.05 4.67 -15.75
N TYR A 179 4.48 3.56 -15.14
CA TYR A 179 5.88 3.15 -14.98
C TYR A 179 6.13 1.82 -15.69
#